data_2322bbb53ccd02fb4d27f1d63a1c2486
#
_entry.id   2322bbb53ccd02fb4d27f1d63a1c2486
#
_cell.length_a   1.000
_cell.length_b   1.000
_cell.length_c   1.000
_cell.angle_alpha   90.00
_cell.angle_beta   90.00
_cell.angle_gamma   90.00
#
_symmetry.space_group_name_H-M   'P 1'
#
loop_
_entity.id
_entity.type
_entity.pdbx_description
1 polymer ?
#
loop_
_entity_poly.entity_id
_entity_poly.type
_entity_poly.pdbx_seq_one_letter_code
_entity_poly.pdbx_strand_id
1 'polypeptide(L)'
;MQVDIQRLLGNIMQPVTEVKPMCLQSAVKNTIEMLGKSHVLEILYFLSRRGGPVRFNELKRELSITATTLSRRLEEFIEFELVTREVFAEVPARVEYTCSMKGKTLRPVLRDLFKWAESNNS
;
A
#
# COMPACT_ATOMS: atom_id res chain seq x y z
N MET A 1 24.41 -9.30 -24.04
CA MET A 1 24.35 -8.88 -24.55
C MET A 1 23.70 -8.52 -24.42
N GLN A 2 24.39 -8.51 -24.15
CA GLN A 2 24.32 -7.82 -24.53
C GLN A 2 23.90 -7.30 -24.41
N VAL A 3 24.31 -7.43 -24.38
CA VAL A 3 24.45 -6.59 -24.82
C VAL A 3 24.29 -5.97 -24.74
N ASP A 4 25.02 -6.03 -24.88
CA ASP A 4 25.23 -5.15 -25.34
C ASP A 4 24.95 -4.64 -25.51
N ILE A 5 25.10 -4.81 -25.48
CA ILE A 5 25.36 -4.10 -26.08
C ILE A 5 25.05 -3.49 -25.80
N GLN A 6 25.36 -3.52 -25.77
CA GLN A 6 25.47 -2.88 -25.93
C GLN A 6 25.21 -2.69 -25.52
N ARG A 7 25.69 -2.76 -25.76
CA ARG A 7 25.97 -2.37 -26.01
C ARG A 7 25.71 -2.15 -26.25
N LEU A 8 25.98 -2.72 -26.33
CA LEU A 8 26.24 -2.28 -26.98
C LEU A 8 26.02 -1.75 -27.08
N LEU A 9 26.41 -1.79 -27.30
CA LEU A 9 26.52 -1.08 -27.61
C LEU A 9 26.25 -0.61 -27.11
N GLY A 10 26.55 -0.59 -27.00
CA GLY A 10 26.59 -0.09 -26.85
C GLY A 10 26.23 0.41 -26.25
N ASN A 11 26.61 0.48 -26.57
CA ASN A 11 26.45 1.13 -26.45
C ASN A 11 26.09 1.53 -26.26
N ILE A 12 26.34 1.52 -26.57
CA ILE A 12 26.27 1.94 -26.41
C ILE A 12 25.81 2.42 -25.88
N MET A 13 26.03 2.63 -25.88
CA MET A 13 25.72 3.04 -25.25
C MET A 13 25.20 3.63 -24.44
N GLN A 14 25.03 4.00 -24.42
CA GLN A 14 24.65 4.42 -23.65
C GLN A 14 24.10 4.56 -22.87
N PRO A 15 24.17 4.80 -22.81
CA PRO A 15 23.69 4.74 -21.94
C PRO A 15 23.03 4.97 -21.27
N VAL A 16 22.91 4.74 -21.27
CA VAL A 16 22.36 4.78 -20.47
C VAL A 16 21.97 4.94 -19.70
N THR A 17 21.92 4.76 -19.61
CA THR A 17 21.58 4.96 -18.80
C THR A 17 21.34 5.19 -17.66
N GLU A 18 21.08 4.75 -17.51
CA GLU A 18 20.95 5.65 -16.38
C GLU A 18 19.61 5.52 -15.71
N VAL A 19 18.84 4.53 -16.09
CA VAL A 19 17.55 4.25 -15.46
C VAL A 19 17.83 3.57 -14.13
N LYS A 20 17.42 4.21 -13.03
CA LYS A 20 17.54 3.63 -11.70
C LYS A 20 16.73 2.35 -11.62
N PRO A 21 17.19 1.35 -10.85
CA PRO A 21 16.33 0.22 -10.54
C PRO A 21 14.99 0.67 -9.99
N MET A 22 13.97 -0.11 -10.26
CA MET A 22 12.61 0.25 -9.85
C MET A 22 12.53 0.62 -8.37
N CYS A 23 13.21 -0.13 -7.51
CA CYS A 23 13.15 0.09 -6.07
C CYS A 23 13.81 1.40 -5.63
N LEU A 24 14.58 2.06 -6.50
CA LEU A 24 15.25 3.31 -6.16
C LEU A 24 14.58 4.52 -6.79
N GLN A 25 13.51 4.33 -7.58
CA GLN A 25 12.79 5.44 -8.15
C GLN A 25 11.95 6.11 -7.06
N SER A 26 11.92 7.45 -7.04
CA SER A 26 11.32 8.22 -5.94
C SER A 26 9.89 7.80 -5.61
N ALA A 27 9.04 7.70 -6.64
CA ALA A 27 7.63 7.39 -6.44
C ALA A 27 7.48 5.99 -5.86
N VAL A 28 8.21 5.02 -6.41
CA VAL A 28 8.15 3.64 -5.94
C VAL A 28 8.71 3.55 -4.52
N LYS A 29 9.82 4.23 -4.27
CA LYS A 29 10.45 4.20 -2.95
C LYS A 29 9.52 4.75 -1.87
N ASN A 30 8.86 5.88 -2.17
CA ASN A 30 7.94 6.48 -1.20
C ASN A 30 6.78 5.54 -0.87
N THR A 31 6.24 4.87 -1.89
CA THR A 31 5.15 3.92 -1.69
C THR A 31 5.62 2.74 -0.86
N ILE A 32 6.78 2.18 -1.17
CA ILE A 32 7.30 1.02 -0.44
C ILE A 32 7.59 1.40 1.01
N GLU A 33 8.14 2.59 1.24
CA GLU A 33 8.41 3.06 2.61
C GLU A 33 7.10 3.17 3.40
N MET A 34 6.05 3.68 2.78
CA MET A 34 4.76 3.78 3.44
C MET A 34 4.22 2.38 3.75
N LEU A 35 4.31 1.46 2.79
CA LEU A 35 3.83 0.09 3.00
C LEU A 35 4.60 -0.65 4.08
N GLY A 36 5.83 -0.24 4.36
CA GLY A 36 6.66 -0.87 5.39
C GLY A 36 6.40 -0.38 6.80
N LYS A 37 5.54 0.62 6.99
CA LYS A 37 5.25 1.13 8.32
C LYS A 37 4.37 0.15 9.09
N SER A 38 4.37 0.31 10.42
CA SER A 38 3.64 -0.62 11.28
C SER A 38 2.15 -0.64 10.95
N HIS A 39 1.59 -1.84 10.92
CA HIS A 39 0.17 -2.14 10.73
C HIS A 39 -0.40 -1.79 9.35
N VAL A 40 0.44 -1.29 8.43
CA VAL A 40 -0.06 -0.82 7.13
C VAL A 40 -0.62 -1.98 6.30
N LEU A 41 0.15 -3.05 6.17
CA LEU A 41 -0.27 -4.15 5.29
C LEU A 41 -1.55 -4.81 5.77
N GLU A 42 -1.67 -5.02 7.08
CA GLU A 42 -2.87 -5.67 7.61
C GLU A 42 -4.10 -4.78 7.50
N ILE A 43 -3.96 -3.47 7.71
CA ILE A 43 -5.10 -2.56 7.56
C ILE A 43 -5.56 -2.52 6.12
N LEU A 44 -4.62 -2.38 5.19
CA LEU A 44 -4.95 -2.31 3.76
C LEU A 44 -5.58 -3.62 3.29
N TYR A 45 -5.06 -4.76 3.74
CA TYR A 45 -5.62 -6.04 3.34
C TYR A 45 -7.03 -6.20 3.87
N PHE A 46 -7.26 -5.84 5.13
CA PHE A 46 -8.59 -5.89 5.73
C PHE A 46 -9.58 -5.05 4.92
N LEU A 47 -9.21 -3.79 4.64
CA LEU A 47 -10.08 -2.89 3.90
C LEU A 47 -10.33 -3.37 2.47
N SER A 48 -9.30 -3.88 1.80
CA SER A 48 -9.46 -4.34 0.43
C SER A 48 -10.35 -5.59 0.35
N ARG A 49 -10.29 -6.44 1.36
CA ARG A 49 -11.13 -7.64 1.40
C ARG A 49 -12.58 -7.31 1.75
N ARG A 50 -12.79 -6.34 2.63
CA ARG A 50 -14.15 -5.95 3.00
C ARG A 50 -14.91 -5.44 1.78
N GLY A 51 -14.26 -4.61 0.95
CA GLY A 51 -14.84 -4.09 -0.28
C GLY A 51 -15.92 -3.04 -0.08
N GLY A 52 -16.32 -2.77 1.13
CA GLY A 52 -17.31 -1.75 1.47
C GLY A 52 -16.83 -0.91 2.63
N PRO A 53 -17.67 0.02 3.11
CA PRO A 53 -17.27 0.94 4.18
C PRO A 53 -17.07 0.24 5.52
N VAL A 54 -16.08 0.71 6.27
CA VAL A 54 -15.75 0.21 7.59
C VAL A 54 -15.62 1.40 8.53
N ARG A 55 -16.17 1.29 9.73
CA ARG A 55 -16.08 2.35 10.72
C ARG A 55 -14.75 2.28 11.46
N PHE A 56 -14.31 3.44 11.94
CA PHE A 56 -13.04 3.56 12.65
C PHE A 56 -12.95 2.59 13.82
N ASN A 57 -14.00 2.55 14.66
CA ASN A 57 -13.98 1.70 15.84
C ASN A 57 -13.97 0.21 15.48
N GLU A 58 -14.60 -0.14 14.37
CA GLU A 58 -14.56 -1.51 13.90
C GLU A 58 -13.14 -1.91 13.52
N LEU A 59 -12.45 -1.06 12.76
CA LEU A 59 -11.04 -1.31 12.40
C LEU A 59 -10.18 -1.46 13.64
N LYS A 60 -10.35 -0.54 14.58
CA LYS A 60 -9.56 -0.54 15.80
C LYS A 60 -9.74 -1.83 16.58
N ARG A 61 -10.97 -2.29 16.69
CA ARG A 61 -11.30 -3.49 17.44
C ARG A 61 -10.80 -4.75 16.73
N GLU A 62 -11.11 -4.85 15.42
CA GLU A 62 -10.79 -6.06 14.66
C GLU A 62 -9.29 -6.28 14.52
N LEU A 63 -8.52 -5.20 14.41
CA LEU A 63 -7.09 -5.30 14.18
C LEU A 63 -6.26 -5.04 15.44
N SER A 64 -6.92 -4.74 16.56
CA SER A 64 -6.25 -4.49 17.85
C SER A 64 -5.17 -3.42 17.73
N ILE A 65 -5.53 -2.30 17.11
CA ILE A 65 -4.60 -1.20 16.87
C ILE A 65 -5.07 0.00 17.68
N THR A 66 -4.10 0.77 18.24
CA THR A 66 -4.46 1.95 19.01
C THR A 66 -5.07 3.02 18.09
N ALA A 67 -5.91 3.86 18.68
CA ALA A 67 -6.58 4.91 17.93
C ALA A 67 -5.57 5.84 17.25
N THR A 68 -4.52 6.19 17.97
CA THR A 68 -3.48 7.10 17.44
C THR A 68 -2.80 6.53 16.22
N THR A 69 -2.37 5.27 16.29
CA THR A 69 -1.70 4.63 15.17
C THR A 69 -2.67 4.46 14.00
N LEU A 70 -3.88 3.98 14.27
CA LEU A 70 -4.85 3.77 13.20
C LEU A 70 -5.18 5.08 12.49
N SER A 71 -5.40 6.16 13.25
CA SER A 71 -5.70 7.47 12.68
C SER A 71 -4.58 7.93 11.75
N ARG A 72 -3.33 7.77 12.20
CA ARG A 72 -2.17 8.18 11.41
C ARG A 72 -2.08 7.37 10.10
N ARG A 73 -2.29 6.07 10.17
CA ARG A 73 -2.22 5.22 8.99
C ARG A 73 -3.32 5.54 7.99
N LEU A 74 -4.54 5.77 8.48
CA LEU A 74 -5.65 6.12 7.60
C LEU A 74 -5.40 7.44 6.88
N GLU A 75 -4.81 8.43 7.57
CA GLU A 75 -4.45 9.69 6.93
C GLU A 75 -3.46 9.47 5.79
N GLU A 76 -2.45 8.61 6.02
CA GLU A 76 -1.47 8.30 5.00
C GLU A 76 -2.12 7.59 3.80
N PHE A 77 -3.05 6.67 4.07
CA PHE A 77 -3.73 5.96 2.98
C PHE A 77 -4.56 6.91 2.13
N ILE A 78 -5.15 7.93 2.75
CA ILE A 78 -5.90 8.94 2.02
C ILE A 78 -4.96 9.76 1.15
N GLU A 79 -3.79 10.13 1.66
CA GLU A 79 -2.79 10.87 0.88
C GLU A 79 -2.32 10.07 -0.33
N PHE A 80 -2.16 8.76 -0.18
CA PHE A 80 -1.76 7.88 -1.28
C PHE A 80 -2.94 7.44 -2.13
N GLU A 81 -4.15 7.95 -1.82
CA GLU A 81 -5.38 7.65 -2.57
C GLU A 81 -5.76 6.17 -2.56
N LEU A 82 -5.39 5.47 -1.50
CA LEU A 82 -5.71 4.05 -1.35
C LEU A 82 -7.02 3.84 -0.61
N VAL A 83 -7.45 4.85 0.13
CA VAL A 83 -8.64 4.79 0.97
C VAL A 83 -9.37 6.13 0.85
N THR A 84 -10.69 6.08 0.87
CA THR A 84 -11.53 7.27 0.93
C THR A 84 -12.21 7.35 2.29
N ARG A 85 -12.51 8.56 2.72
CA ARG A 85 -13.18 8.80 3.99
C ARG A 85 -14.47 9.54 3.74
N GLU A 86 -15.55 9.09 4.38
CA GLU A 86 -16.84 9.75 4.28
C GLU A 86 -17.35 10.05 5.68
N VAL A 87 -17.79 11.29 5.88
CA VAL A 87 -18.32 11.75 7.17
C VAL A 87 -19.82 11.97 7.01
N PHE A 88 -20.59 11.36 7.91
CA PHE A 88 -22.04 11.49 7.91
C PHE A 88 -22.46 12.42 9.04
N ALA A 89 -23.30 13.41 8.70
CA ALA A 89 -23.79 14.40 9.67
C ALA A 89 -24.88 13.79 10.53
N GLU A 90 -24.45 12.99 11.51
CA GLU A 90 -25.35 12.33 12.46
C GLU A 90 -24.94 12.72 13.88
N VAL A 91 -25.73 12.31 14.85
CA VAL A 91 -25.39 12.51 16.26
C VAL A 91 -25.42 11.16 16.95
N PRO A 92 -24.26 10.62 17.34
CA PRO A 92 -22.91 11.15 17.10
C PRO A 92 -22.50 11.02 15.63
N ALA A 93 -21.52 11.81 15.22
CA ALA A 93 -21.04 11.79 13.85
C ALA A 93 -20.49 10.41 13.50
N ARG A 94 -20.73 9.98 12.26
CA ARG A 94 -20.25 8.69 11.77
C ARG A 94 -19.21 8.91 10.68
N VAL A 95 -18.06 8.23 10.80
CA VAL A 95 -17.00 8.30 9.81
C VAL A 95 -16.76 6.90 9.30
N GLU A 96 -16.73 6.76 7.97
CA GLU A 96 -16.50 5.47 7.33
C GLU A 96 -15.35 5.57 6.37
N TYR A 97 -14.59 4.48 6.28
CA TYR A 97 -13.42 4.36 5.41
C TYR A 97 -13.65 3.23 4.42
N THR A 98 -13.35 3.49 3.15
CA THR A 98 -13.55 2.51 2.09
C THR A 98 -12.29 2.43 1.24
N CYS A 99 -11.91 1.21 0.89
CA CYS A 99 -10.79 0.99 -0.02
C CYS A 99 -11.14 1.54 -1.40
N SER A 100 -10.27 2.38 -1.95
CA SER A 100 -10.46 2.95 -3.28
C SER A 100 -10.21 1.89 -4.36
N MET A 101 -10.52 2.23 -5.62
CA MET A 101 -10.19 1.33 -6.72
C MET A 101 -8.68 1.08 -6.78
N LYS A 102 -7.89 2.14 -6.58
CA LYS A 102 -6.42 2.00 -6.52
C LYS A 102 -6.01 1.07 -5.39
N GLY A 103 -6.62 1.24 -4.21
CA GLY A 103 -6.32 0.38 -3.08
C GLY A 103 -6.68 -1.07 -3.33
N LYS A 104 -7.76 -1.31 -4.07
CA LYS A 104 -8.18 -2.68 -4.37
C LYS A 104 -7.18 -3.42 -5.24
N THR A 105 -6.38 -2.72 -6.03
CA THR A 105 -5.35 -3.37 -6.84
C THR A 105 -4.25 -3.99 -6.00
N LEU A 106 -4.13 -3.59 -4.73
CA LEU A 106 -3.17 -4.20 -3.81
C LEU A 106 -3.65 -5.54 -3.25
N ARG A 107 -4.93 -5.82 -3.33
CA ARG A 107 -5.48 -7.02 -2.70
C ARG A 107 -4.78 -8.31 -3.14
N PRO A 108 -4.62 -8.58 -4.44
CA PRO A 108 -3.91 -9.80 -4.84
C PRO A 108 -2.44 -9.79 -4.44
N VAL A 109 -1.80 -8.62 -4.48
CA VAL A 109 -0.40 -8.49 -4.08
C VAL A 109 -0.24 -8.83 -2.60
N LEU A 110 -1.10 -8.27 -1.75
CA LEU A 110 -1.03 -8.51 -0.30
C LEU A 110 -1.39 -9.95 0.03
N ARG A 111 -2.41 -10.50 -0.67
CA ARG A 111 -2.77 -11.90 -0.47
C ARG A 111 -1.58 -12.81 -0.75
N ASP A 112 -0.89 -12.57 -1.86
CA ASP A 112 0.26 -13.39 -2.22
C ASP A 112 1.42 -13.19 -1.24
N LEU A 113 1.61 -11.97 -0.76
CA LEU A 113 2.64 -11.70 0.23
C LEU A 113 2.37 -12.46 1.53
N PHE A 114 1.13 -12.42 2.02
CA PHE A 114 0.79 -13.12 3.24
C PHE A 114 0.89 -14.63 3.06
N LYS A 115 0.51 -15.15 1.90
CA LYS A 115 0.67 -16.58 1.61
C LYS A 115 2.14 -16.98 1.59
N TRP A 116 2.97 -16.14 0.99
CA TRP A 116 4.40 -16.40 0.95
C TRP A 116 4.96 -16.43 2.37
N ALA A 117 4.57 -15.48 3.21
CA ALA A 117 5.05 -15.40 4.58
C ALA A 117 4.59 -16.63 5.39
N GLU A 118 3.34 -17.06 5.18
CA GLU A 118 2.81 -18.24 5.86
C GLU A 118 3.58 -19.50 5.47
N SER A 119 3.88 -19.66 4.19
CA SER A 119 4.58 -20.85 3.69
C SER A 119 6.05 -20.88 4.12
N ASN A 120 6.62 -19.72 4.41
CA ASN A 120 8.05 -19.61 4.73
C ASN A 120 8.29 -19.26 6.19
N ASN A 121 7.28 -19.37 7.00
CA ASN A 121 7.40 -19.16 8.44
C ASN A 121 7.68 -20.52 9.11
N SER A 122 8.86 -20.67 9.66
CA SER A 122 9.25 -21.93 10.29
C SER A 122 9.07 -21.91 11.80
#